data_92ce21132685fe406c1d53efa573f9f2
#
_entry.id   92ce21132685fe406c1d53efa573f9f2
#
_cell.length_a   1.000
_cell.length_b   1.000
_cell.length_c   1.000
_cell.angle_alpha   90.00
_cell.angle_beta   90.00
_cell.angle_gamma   90.00
#
_symmetry.space_group_name_H-M   'P 1'
#
loop_
_entity.id
_entity.type
_entity.pdbx_description
1 polymer ?
#
loop_
_entity_poly.entity_id
_entity_poly.type
_entity_poly.pdbx_seq_one_letter_code
_entity_poly.pdbx_strand_id
1 'polypeptide(L)'
;MKKKWIIFIVTIVLGLPLLLYASISFFAGAGRKIGDLLPKGNIEIPLKRTIQYKNTSQIQEEIIDYWSKGKVTDWVDGEKINLKNPRTVLGCLLAGKRVEEINQYLLKQKATGREGSRWLLNPKGGYDFNAMAFTPVLFLFGDKPELLYPETKKHLVNNILTIEGDGFTRNVPFTGFQDSENHVLMAESARYLKNQWLRENGNKSPEYDNKNNGVEAGLKEYLKEIYTYGVYEFNSDPYLGYTYSSLLNLNAFATGEVQEFATKILDMINWQYALNSYKFKHFPPYRRLFKDSFSKEIVSDYHSVMLMVWASLQNDSLKIDITQGKHVALWAAMLPYRPADKVMEWTLNKPNAYFVKMGHGYNSCPEICSGDKSYLLSAGGSNQGRRSMIVNKPTVLFLDDNSQTLIETFHAYGPGEDFMKWNNTGFYEDFACTKGVVHIPEGKMTSLTSDEWQIFTISEGIYLAVFSEKELGLMVIVRAKSPEDAANAIRQNNTDKNLYHTQFKHPNGNFIEYDLDSPKDTWVIKSVNNKPVNRQFDQLPFFEGNI
;
A
#
# COMPACT_ATOMS: atom_id res chain seq x y z
N MET A 1 -49.64 29.39 -12.77
CA MET A 1 -49.23 27.97 -12.60
C MET A 1 -48.21 27.50 -13.64
N LYS A 2 -48.44 27.72 -14.94
CA LYS A 2 -47.52 27.21 -16.01
C LYS A 2 -46.04 27.62 -15.86
N LYS A 3 -45.74 28.88 -15.46
CA LYS A 3 -44.34 29.35 -15.31
C LYS A 3 -43.56 28.63 -14.17
N LYS A 4 -44.25 28.31 -13.05
CA LYS A 4 -43.63 27.59 -11.94
C LYS A 4 -43.33 26.13 -12.29
N TRP A 5 -44.17 25.48 -13.09
CA TRP A 5 -43.97 24.13 -13.58
C TRP A 5 -42.81 24.05 -14.60
N ILE A 6 -42.68 25.05 -15.48
CA ILE A 6 -41.58 25.13 -16.45
C ILE A 6 -40.25 25.30 -15.70
N ILE A 7 -40.18 26.19 -14.70
CA ILE A 7 -38.98 26.35 -13.88
C ILE A 7 -38.66 25.08 -13.13
N PHE A 8 -39.63 24.39 -12.55
CA PHE A 8 -39.44 23.11 -11.84
C PHE A 8 -38.92 22.02 -12.76
N ILE A 9 -39.49 21.88 -13.95
CA ILE A 9 -39.04 20.90 -14.96
C ILE A 9 -37.63 21.23 -15.45
N VAL A 10 -37.32 22.50 -15.76
CA VAL A 10 -35.98 22.94 -16.17
C VAL A 10 -34.95 22.70 -15.05
N THR A 11 -35.33 22.96 -13.80
CA THR A 11 -34.44 22.69 -12.65
C THR A 11 -34.16 21.19 -12.46
N ILE A 12 -35.15 20.35 -12.68
CA ILE A 12 -34.97 18.89 -12.62
C ILE A 12 -34.15 18.39 -13.81
N VAL A 13 -34.49 18.84 -15.03
CA VAL A 13 -33.82 18.36 -16.26
C VAL A 13 -32.38 18.82 -16.37
N LEU A 14 -32.03 19.99 -15.83
CA LEU A 14 -30.65 20.50 -15.82
C LEU A 14 -29.94 20.27 -14.50
N GLY A 15 -30.64 20.30 -13.38
CA GLY A 15 -30.06 20.14 -12.05
C GLY A 15 -29.71 18.68 -11.70
N LEU A 16 -30.55 17.74 -12.12
CA LEU A 16 -30.26 16.30 -11.88
C LEU A 16 -29.02 15.80 -12.64
N PRO A 17 -28.84 16.11 -13.95
CA PRO A 17 -27.61 15.76 -14.65
C PRO A 17 -26.37 16.47 -14.11
N LEU A 18 -26.48 17.72 -13.67
CA LEU A 18 -25.38 18.45 -13.04
C LEU A 18 -25.00 17.88 -11.68
N LEU A 19 -25.97 17.51 -10.85
CA LEU A 19 -25.74 16.82 -9.58
C LEU A 19 -25.14 15.42 -9.80
N LEU A 20 -25.65 14.69 -10.80
CA LEU A 20 -25.10 13.40 -11.19
C LEU A 20 -23.67 13.55 -11.71
N TYR A 21 -23.43 14.53 -12.58
CA TYR A 21 -22.09 14.86 -13.07
C TYR A 21 -21.13 15.27 -11.95
N ALA A 22 -21.57 16.11 -11.00
CA ALA A 22 -20.78 16.52 -9.84
C ALA A 22 -20.49 15.34 -8.90
N SER A 23 -21.49 14.48 -8.67
CA SER A 23 -21.31 13.26 -7.86
C SER A 23 -20.37 12.27 -8.54
N ILE A 24 -20.55 12.04 -9.83
CA ILE A 24 -19.69 11.16 -10.61
C ILE A 24 -18.27 11.76 -10.71
N SER A 25 -18.12 13.08 -10.92
CA SER A 25 -16.81 13.75 -10.89
C SER A 25 -16.13 13.67 -9.52
N PHE A 26 -16.89 13.64 -8.45
CA PHE A 26 -16.39 13.46 -7.09
C PHE A 26 -15.86 12.02 -6.88
N PHE A 27 -16.59 11.03 -7.37
CA PHE A 27 -16.18 9.63 -7.31
C PHE A 27 -15.09 9.29 -8.35
N ALA A 28 -15.16 9.88 -9.55
CA ALA A 28 -14.11 9.76 -10.58
C ALA A 28 -12.79 10.47 -10.19
N GLY A 29 -12.80 11.30 -9.16
CA GLY A 29 -11.56 11.81 -8.55
C GLY A 29 -10.67 10.75 -7.94
N ALA A 30 -11.17 9.51 -7.75
CA ALA A 30 -10.39 8.34 -7.37
C ALA A 30 -9.72 7.64 -8.57
N GLY A 31 -10.11 7.99 -9.80
CA GLY A 31 -9.50 7.47 -11.04
C GLY A 31 -8.38 8.37 -11.54
N ARG A 32 -7.44 7.79 -12.28
CA ARG A 32 -6.33 8.51 -12.91
C ARG A 32 -6.83 9.58 -13.87
N LYS A 33 -6.23 10.76 -13.81
CA LYS A 33 -6.30 11.71 -14.92
C LYS A 33 -5.04 11.57 -15.77
N ILE A 34 -5.21 11.43 -17.06
CA ILE A 34 -4.09 11.27 -18.01
C ILE A 34 -3.08 12.45 -17.92
N GLY A 35 -3.51 13.65 -17.50
CA GLY A 35 -2.63 14.80 -17.30
C GLY A 35 -1.87 14.85 -15.97
N ASP A 36 -2.09 13.90 -15.08
CA ASP A 36 -1.45 13.86 -13.76
C ASP A 36 -0.20 12.96 -13.73
N LEU A 37 0.22 12.44 -14.87
CA LEU A 37 1.36 11.54 -14.99
C LEU A 37 2.66 12.36 -15.06
N LEU A 38 3.53 12.16 -14.07
CA LEU A 38 4.87 12.71 -14.08
C LEU A 38 5.86 11.67 -14.59
N PRO A 39 6.77 12.04 -15.50
CA PRO A 39 7.82 11.14 -15.95
C PRO A 39 8.65 10.70 -14.74
N LYS A 40 8.88 9.39 -14.63
CA LYS A 40 9.76 8.83 -13.62
C LYS A 40 11.04 8.35 -14.28
N GLY A 41 12.15 8.49 -13.58
CA GLY A 41 13.41 7.92 -13.99
C GLY A 41 13.36 6.39 -14.05
N ASN A 42 14.39 5.79 -14.61
CA ASN A 42 14.54 4.33 -14.60
C ASN A 42 14.63 3.83 -13.17
N ILE A 43 13.90 2.76 -12.89
CA ILE A 43 13.95 2.07 -11.61
C ILE A 43 14.89 0.89 -11.78
N GLU A 44 16.02 0.92 -11.10
CA GLU A 44 16.82 -0.27 -10.91
C GLU A 44 16.32 -0.99 -9.66
N ILE A 45 15.60 -2.06 -9.86
CA ILE A 45 15.11 -2.92 -8.79
C ILE A 45 16.03 -4.13 -8.73
N PRO A 46 16.54 -4.48 -7.54
CA PRO A 46 17.38 -5.65 -7.38
C PRO A 46 16.55 -6.93 -7.52
N LEU A 47 16.55 -7.54 -8.69
CA LEU A 47 15.68 -8.67 -9.07
C LEU A 47 16.28 -10.05 -8.82
N LYS A 48 17.48 -10.14 -8.26
CA LYS A 48 18.14 -11.42 -7.99
C LYS A 48 17.31 -12.25 -7.01
N ARG A 49 17.10 -13.52 -7.33
CA ARG A 49 16.40 -14.52 -6.52
C ARG A 49 17.27 -15.76 -6.36
N THR A 50 17.96 -15.87 -5.25
CA THR A 50 18.78 -17.04 -4.89
C THR A 50 18.35 -17.64 -3.55
N ILE A 51 17.55 -16.93 -2.78
CA ILE A 51 16.99 -17.43 -1.54
C ILE A 51 16.16 -18.68 -1.81
N GLN A 52 16.48 -19.74 -1.09
CA GLN A 52 15.69 -20.96 -1.13
C GLN A 52 14.56 -20.86 -0.11
N TYR A 53 13.34 -20.79 -0.62
CA TYR A 53 12.15 -20.82 0.21
C TYR A 53 11.73 -22.25 0.48
N LYS A 54 11.25 -22.52 1.67
CA LYS A 54 10.61 -23.80 1.98
C LYS A 54 9.29 -23.92 1.22
N ASN A 55 8.85 -25.16 1.00
CA ASN A 55 7.56 -25.42 0.36
C ASN A 55 6.39 -24.99 1.25
N THR A 56 6.54 -25.17 2.56
CA THR A 56 5.53 -24.81 3.57
C THR A 56 6.18 -24.15 4.77
N SER A 57 5.42 -23.38 5.53
CA SER A 57 5.77 -22.83 6.84
C SER A 57 4.60 -23.02 7.81
N GLN A 58 4.87 -22.99 9.09
CA GLN A 58 3.81 -23.02 10.11
C GLN A 58 2.81 -21.89 9.92
N ILE A 59 3.27 -20.67 9.63
CA ILE A 59 2.40 -19.51 9.39
C ILE A 59 1.50 -19.71 8.17
N GLN A 60 2.03 -20.27 7.10
CA GLN A 60 1.25 -20.60 5.91
C GLN A 60 0.13 -21.61 6.23
N GLU A 61 0.47 -22.67 6.97
CA GLU A 61 -0.49 -23.69 7.39
C GLU A 61 -1.56 -23.10 8.32
N GLU A 62 -1.19 -22.23 9.26
CA GLU A 62 -2.11 -21.53 10.15
C GLU A 62 -3.08 -20.62 9.39
N ILE A 63 -2.63 -19.94 8.34
CA ILE A 63 -3.49 -19.11 7.48
C ILE A 63 -4.50 -19.98 6.73
N ILE A 64 -4.06 -21.08 6.13
CA ILE A 64 -4.93 -22.00 5.41
C ILE A 64 -5.93 -22.63 6.37
N ASP A 65 -5.48 -23.08 7.53
CA ASP A 65 -6.34 -23.68 8.57
C ASP A 65 -7.37 -22.68 9.11
N TYR A 66 -6.98 -21.43 9.33
CA TYR A 66 -7.90 -20.36 9.74
C TYR A 66 -9.06 -20.20 8.75
N TRP A 67 -8.75 -20.11 7.45
CA TRP A 67 -9.78 -19.96 6.42
C TRP A 67 -10.60 -21.24 6.21
N SER A 68 -9.99 -22.42 6.40
CA SER A 68 -10.70 -23.69 6.30
C SER A 68 -11.79 -23.89 7.37
N LYS A 69 -11.70 -23.17 8.49
CA LYS A 69 -12.67 -23.15 9.58
C LYS A 69 -13.76 -22.07 9.43
N GLY A 70 -13.62 -21.19 8.46
CA GLY A 70 -14.58 -20.13 8.18
C GLY A 70 -15.97 -20.71 7.84
N LYS A 71 -17.03 -19.97 8.18
CA LYS A 71 -18.38 -20.32 7.72
C LYS A 71 -18.60 -19.73 6.33
N VAL A 72 -19.14 -20.52 5.41
CA VAL A 72 -19.75 -20.00 4.20
C VAL A 72 -21.19 -19.65 4.50
N THR A 73 -21.54 -18.39 4.32
CA THR A 73 -22.91 -17.89 4.48
C THR A 73 -23.45 -17.57 3.09
N ASP A 74 -24.77 -17.43 2.99
CA ASP A 74 -25.34 -17.00 1.71
C ASP A 74 -24.68 -15.72 1.25
N TRP A 75 -24.33 -15.70 -0.05
CA TRP A 75 -23.58 -14.62 -0.70
C TRP A 75 -24.25 -13.25 -0.55
N VAL A 76 -25.56 -13.26 -0.48
CA VAL A 76 -26.43 -12.11 -0.35
C VAL A 76 -27.33 -12.35 0.86
N ASP A 77 -26.76 -12.28 2.06
CA ASP A 77 -27.58 -12.15 3.25
C ASP A 77 -27.64 -10.66 3.61
N GLY A 78 -28.72 -10.03 3.23
CA GLY A 78 -28.98 -8.62 3.51
C GLY A 78 -27.96 -7.67 2.86
N GLU A 79 -27.50 -6.69 3.61
CA GLU A 79 -26.74 -5.55 3.11
C GLU A 79 -25.23 -5.77 2.96
N LYS A 80 -24.68 -6.91 3.36
CA LYS A 80 -23.22 -7.07 3.44
C LYS A 80 -22.71 -8.19 2.55
N ILE A 81 -21.83 -7.88 1.58
CA ILE A 81 -20.98 -8.89 0.96
C ILE A 81 -20.15 -9.54 2.04
N ASN A 82 -20.20 -10.85 2.07
CA ASN A 82 -19.23 -11.57 2.83
C ASN A 82 -17.98 -11.86 1.97
N LEU A 83 -17.08 -10.89 1.84
CA LEU A 83 -15.78 -11.05 1.18
C LEU A 83 -14.93 -12.19 1.79
N LYS A 84 -15.37 -12.76 2.90
CA LYS A 84 -14.74 -13.91 3.52
C LYS A 84 -15.06 -15.21 2.79
N ASN A 85 -16.22 -15.31 2.14
CA ASN A 85 -16.65 -16.56 1.52
C ASN A 85 -15.67 -17.11 0.46
N PRO A 86 -15.18 -16.34 -0.52
CA PRO A 86 -14.21 -16.86 -1.47
C PRO A 86 -12.93 -17.37 -0.82
N ARG A 87 -12.50 -16.73 0.25
CA ARG A 87 -11.29 -17.13 1.01
C ARG A 87 -11.52 -18.40 1.81
N THR A 88 -12.71 -18.53 2.39
CA THR A 88 -13.12 -19.78 3.05
C THR A 88 -13.19 -20.93 2.05
N VAL A 89 -13.74 -20.70 0.85
CA VAL A 89 -13.72 -21.69 -0.25
C VAL A 89 -12.29 -22.11 -0.56
N LEU A 90 -11.40 -21.15 -0.82
CA LEU A 90 -9.98 -21.43 -1.10
C LEU A 90 -9.31 -22.18 0.05
N GLY A 91 -9.49 -21.72 1.30
CA GLY A 91 -8.90 -22.37 2.48
C GLY A 91 -9.38 -23.81 2.67
N CYS A 92 -10.67 -24.07 2.46
CA CYS A 92 -11.21 -25.42 2.55
C CYS A 92 -10.65 -26.35 1.46
N LEU A 93 -10.61 -25.87 0.21
CA LEU A 93 -10.10 -26.67 -0.90
C LEU A 93 -8.57 -26.91 -0.79
N LEU A 94 -7.81 -25.90 -0.34
CA LEU A 94 -6.36 -26.04 -0.06
C LEU A 94 -6.09 -27.06 1.04
N ALA A 95 -6.92 -27.06 2.09
CA ALA A 95 -6.81 -28.00 3.20
C ALA A 95 -7.44 -29.37 2.92
N GLY A 96 -8.13 -29.58 1.78
CA GLY A 96 -8.90 -30.79 1.50
C GLY A 96 -10.03 -31.04 2.50
N LYS A 97 -10.60 -29.98 3.10
CA LYS A 97 -11.64 -30.07 4.12
C LYS A 97 -12.99 -29.58 3.59
N ARG A 98 -14.07 -30.15 4.10
CA ARG A 98 -15.46 -29.71 3.79
C ARG A 98 -15.77 -29.66 2.28
N VAL A 99 -15.16 -30.52 1.51
CA VAL A 99 -15.21 -30.51 0.04
C VAL A 99 -16.65 -30.53 -0.47
N GLU A 100 -17.47 -31.46 0.03
CA GLU A 100 -18.90 -31.58 -0.33
C GLU A 100 -19.67 -30.27 -0.06
N GLU A 101 -19.55 -29.74 1.16
CA GLU A 101 -20.21 -28.49 1.57
C GLU A 101 -19.82 -27.31 0.66
N ILE A 102 -18.52 -27.20 0.33
CA ILE A 102 -18.01 -26.12 -0.53
C ILE A 102 -18.52 -26.24 -1.96
N ASN A 103 -18.58 -27.46 -2.52
CA ASN A 103 -19.15 -27.68 -3.85
C ASN A 103 -20.65 -27.33 -3.86
N GLN A 104 -21.42 -27.79 -2.87
CA GLN A 104 -22.84 -27.46 -2.74
C GLN A 104 -23.08 -25.95 -2.53
N TYR A 105 -22.20 -25.28 -1.80
CA TYR A 105 -22.24 -23.83 -1.64
C TYR A 105 -22.01 -23.13 -2.99
N LEU A 106 -20.96 -23.49 -3.74
CA LEU A 106 -20.63 -22.87 -5.02
C LEU A 106 -21.74 -23.02 -6.05
N LEU A 107 -22.40 -24.20 -6.12
CA LEU A 107 -23.51 -24.45 -7.03
C LEU A 107 -24.72 -23.51 -6.82
N LYS A 108 -24.87 -22.92 -5.64
CA LYS A 108 -25.93 -21.97 -5.33
C LYS A 108 -25.56 -20.51 -5.64
N GLN A 109 -24.29 -20.24 -5.89
CA GLN A 109 -23.81 -18.86 -6.06
C GLN A 109 -24.08 -18.32 -7.47
N LYS A 110 -24.18 -16.99 -7.55
CA LYS A 110 -24.35 -16.23 -8.79
C LYS A 110 -23.33 -15.09 -8.85
N ALA A 111 -23.07 -14.59 -10.05
CA ALA A 111 -22.20 -13.44 -10.27
C ALA A 111 -22.87 -12.14 -9.81
N THR A 112 -22.87 -11.91 -8.51
CA THR A 112 -23.44 -10.69 -7.92
C THR A 112 -22.46 -10.07 -6.93
N GLY A 113 -22.36 -8.76 -6.98
CA GLY A 113 -21.64 -7.96 -5.99
C GLY A 113 -22.56 -7.47 -4.88
N ARG A 114 -22.06 -6.54 -4.09
CA ARG A 114 -22.76 -5.93 -2.95
C ARG A 114 -24.06 -5.28 -3.39
N GLU A 115 -25.12 -5.46 -2.64
CA GLU A 115 -26.43 -4.89 -2.95
C GLU A 115 -26.37 -3.35 -3.08
N GLY A 116 -25.74 -2.66 -2.13
CA GLY A 116 -25.56 -1.21 -2.18
C GLY A 116 -24.66 -0.68 -3.29
N SER A 117 -23.94 -1.55 -4.01
CA SER A 117 -23.16 -1.18 -5.22
C SER A 117 -23.89 -1.49 -6.52
N ARG A 118 -25.06 -2.16 -6.47
CA ARG A 118 -25.88 -2.50 -7.64
C ARG A 118 -26.84 -1.36 -7.98
N TRP A 119 -26.90 -1.02 -9.24
CA TRP A 119 -27.83 -0.04 -9.77
C TRP A 119 -28.14 -0.34 -11.24
N LEU A 120 -29.05 0.43 -11.86
CA LEU A 120 -29.58 0.13 -13.20
C LEU A 120 -28.49 -0.11 -14.26
N LEU A 121 -27.42 0.69 -14.25
CA LEU A 121 -26.30 0.58 -15.21
C LEU A 121 -25.15 -0.31 -14.73
N ASN A 122 -25.18 -0.78 -13.48
CA ASN A 122 -24.23 -1.74 -12.92
C ASN A 122 -24.96 -2.80 -12.07
N PRO A 123 -25.69 -3.72 -12.75
CA PRO A 123 -26.52 -4.68 -12.04
C PRO A 123 -25.73 -5.74 -11.23
N LYS A 124 -24.46 -5.95 -11.56
CA LYS A 124 -23.58 -6.85 -10.81
C LYS A 124 -22.90 -6.16 -9.62
N GLY A 125 -22.87 -4.84 -9.59
CA GLY A 125 -22.19 -4.07 -8.56
C GLY A 125 -20.67 -4.34 -8.51
N GLY A 126 -20.06 -4.27 -7.33
CA GLY A 126 -18.64 -4.58 -7.10
C GLY A 126 -18.34 -6.09 -7.15
N TYR A 127 -18.79 -6.77 -8.20
CA TYR A 127 -18.58 -8.21 -8.39
C TYR A 127 -17.13 -8.57 -8.71
N ASP A 128 -16.34 -7.65 -9.17
CA ASP A 128 -14.92 -7.81 -9.49
C ASP A 128 -14.08 -8.31 -8.29
N PHE A 129 -14.42 -7.92 -7.06
CA PHE A 129 -13.81 -8.49 -5.84
C PHE A 129 -13.94 -10.01 -5.78
N ASN A 130 -15.09 -10.51 -6.19
CA ASN A 130 -15.39 -11.91 -6.16
C ASN A 130 -14.80 -12.66 -7.35
N ALA A 131 -14.87 -12.07 -8.54
CA ALA A 131 -14.27 -12.61 -9.74
C ALA A 131 -12.76 -12.80 -9.53
N MET A 132 -12.06 -11.79 -9.01
CA MET A 132 -10.64 -11.87 -8.67
C MET A 132 -10.37 -12.98 -7.66
N ALA A 133 -11.20 -13.10 -6.62
CA ALA A 133 -10.99 -14.06 -5.54
C ALA A 133 -11.36 -15.51 -5.91
N PHE A 134 -12.29 -15.73 -6.85
CA PHE A 134 -12.64 -17.08 -7.33
C PHE A 134 -11.77 -17.55 -8.50
N THR A 135 -11.09 -16.67 -9.19
CA THR A 135 -10.19 -17.08 -10.30
C THR A 135 -9.17 -18.13 -9.87
N PRO A 136 -8.47 -18.04 -8.72
CA PRO A 136 -7.56 -19.09 -8.26
C PRO A 136 -8.22 -20.46 -8.06
N VAL A 137 -9.51 -20.52 -7.71
CA VAL A 137 -10.23 -21.80 -7.55
C VAL A 137 -10.20 -22.59 -8.85
N LEU A 138 -10.42 -21.92 -9.98
CA LEU A 138 -10.40 -22.56 -11.29
C LEU A 138 -9.01 -23.11 -11.65
N PHE A 139 -7.96 -22.32 -11.42
CA PHE A 139 -6.59 -22.69 -11.80
C PHE A 139 -5.96 -23.73 -10.86
N LEU A 140 -6.26 -23.66 -9.56
CA LEU A 140 -5.65 -24.55 -8.56
C LEU A 140 -6.37 -25.90 -8.46
N PHE A 141 -7.68 -25.93 -8.73
CA PHE A 141 -8.51 -27.11 -8.48
C PHE A 141 -9.31 -27.58 -9.71
N GLY A 142 -9.29 -26.85 -10.82
CA GLY A 142 -10.05 -27.20 -12.01
C GLY A 142 -9.76 -28.59 -12.59
N ASP A 143 -8.54 -29.10 -12.38
CA ASP A 143 -8.11 -30.44 -12.80
C ASP A 143 -8.10 -31.46 -11.66
N LYS A 144 -8.73 -31.15 -10.52
CA LYS A 144 -8.83 -31.99 -9.33
C LYS A 144 -10.29 -32.30 -9.03
N PRO A 145 -10.90 -33.25 -9.73
CA PRO A 145 -12.33 -33.54 -9.57
C PRO A 145 -12.72 -34.04 -8.18
N GLU A 146 -11.76 -34.51 -7.39
CA GLU A 146 -11.94 -34.89 -5.99
C GLU A 146 -12.10 -33.68 -5.05
N LEU A 147 -11.67 -32.48 -5.47
CA LEU A 147 -11.78 -31.24 -4.71
C LEU A 147 -12.81 -30.28 -5.30
N LEU A 148 -12.79 -30.08 -6.62
CA LEU A 148 -13.76 -29.25 -7.35
C LEU A 148 -14.53 -30.13 -8.33
N TYR A 149 -15.76 -30.48 -7.99
CA TYR A 149 -16.57 -31.41 -8.78
C TYR A 149 -16.82 -30.88 -10.19
N PRO A 150 -16.95 -31.77 -11.20
CA PRO A 150 -17.12 -31.36 -12.59
C PRO A 150 -18.30 -30.40 -12.82
N GLU A 151 -19.45 -30.66 -12.18
CA GLU A 151 -20.61 -29.80 -12.23
C GLU A 151 -20.38 -28.44 -11.56
N THR A 152 -19.66 -28.43 -10.43
CA THR A 152 -19.27 -27.20 -9.73
C THR A 152 -18.29 -26.39 -10.57
N LYS A 153 -17.30 -27.04 -11.18
CA LYS A 153 -16.38 -26.37 -12.14
C LYS A 153 -17.16 -25.74 -13.29
N LYS A 154 -18.10 -26.47 -13.89
CA LYS A 154 -18.94 -25.94 -14.96
C LYS A 154 -19.78 -24.76 -14.51
N HIS A 155 -20.33 -24.81 -13.29
CA HIS A 155 -21.09 -23.72 -12.69
C HIS A 155 -20.21 -22.51 -12.39
N LEU A 156 -19.00 -22.72 -11.82
CA LEU A 156 -18.01 -21.66 -11.57
C LEU A 156 -17.68 -20.91 -12.86
N VAL A 157 -17.39 -21.64 -13.93
CA VAL A 157 -17.07 -21.08 -15.26
C VAL A 157 -18.23 -20.29 -15.85
N ASN A 158 -19.45 -20.83 -15.84
CA ASN A 158 -20.58 -20.29 -16.59
C ASN A 158 -21.44 -19.29 -15.81
N ASN A 159 -21.44 -19.36 -14.47
CA ASN A 159 -22.38 -18.60 -13.65
C ASN A 159 -21.71 -17.72 -12.58
N ILE A 160 -20.47 -18.00 -12.20
CA ILE A 160 -19.75 -17.22 -11.19
C ILE A 160 -18.70 -16.34 -11.87
N LEU A 161 -17.75 -16.91 -12.62
CA LEU A 161 -16.71 -16.16 -13.32
C LEU A 161 -17.24 -15.58 -14.63
N THR A 162 -18.09 -14.59 -14.56
CA THR A 162 -18.79 -14.00 -15.72
C THR A 162 -18.15 -12.69 -16.23
N ILE A 163 -16.95 -12.35 -15.77
CA ILE A 163 -16.11 -11.29 -16.36
C ILE A 163 -15.24 -11.97 -17.42
N GLU A 164 -15.73 -11.96 -18.64
CA GLU A 164 -15.11 -12.59 -19.81
C GLU A 164 -15.47 -11.78 -21.06
N GLY A 165 -15.03 -12.26 -22.22
CA GLY A 165 -15.32 -11.65 -23.51
C GLY A 165 -14.23 -10.71 -23.98
N ASP A 166 -14.56 -9.88 -24.96
CA ASP A 166 -13.65 -8.99 -25.65
C ASP A 166 -13.57 -7.58 -25.03
N GLY A 167 -12.51 -6.89 -25.40
CA GLY A 167 -12.30 -5.49 -25.09
C GLY A 167 -11.83 -5.22 -23.66
N PHE A 168 -10.66 -4.60 -23.55
CA PHE A 168 -10.17 -4.09 -22.28
C PHE A 168 -10.94 -2.83 -21.86
N THR A 169 -11.38 -2.76 -20.61
CA THR A 169 -12.21 -1.66 -20.11
C THR A 169 -11.60 -0.99 -18.89
N ARG A 170 -11.30 0.29 -18.98
CA ARG A 170 -10.88 1.14 -17.85
C ARG A 170 -12.02 1.97 -17.25
N ASN A 171 -13.17 1.97 -17.87
CA ASN A 171 -14.25 2.90 -17.56
C ASN A 171 -15.38 2.19 -16.83
N VAL A 172 -16.00 2.92 -15.90
CA VAL A 172 -17.28 2.50 -15.34
C VAL A 172 -18.29 2.46 -16.49
N PRO A 173 -19.02 1.33 -16.68
CA PRO A 173 -19.93 1.17 -17.80
C PRO A 173 -20.86 2.37 -17.98
N PHE A 174 -20.98 2.84 -19.22
CA PHE A 174 -21.87 3.94 -19.67
C PHE A 174 -21.56 5.33 -19.12
N THR A 175 -20.51 5.53 -18.34
CA THR A 175 -20.22 6.84 -17.72
C THR A 175 -19.10 7.61 -18.39
N GLY A 176 -18.22 6.95 -19.14
CA GLY A 176 -17.00 7.55 -19.68
C GLY A 176 -15.93 7.88 -18.63
N PHE A 177 -16.17 7.58 -17.35
CA PHE A 177 -15.21 7.81 -16.27
C PHE A 177 -14.37 6.56 -16.03
N GLN A 178 -13.07 6.75 -15.77
CA GLN A 178 -12.20 5.65 -15.37
C GLN A 178 -12.60 5.14 -13.98
N ASP A 179 -12.60 3.83 -13.84
CA ASP A 179 -12.74 3.20 -12.54
C ASP A 179 -11.42 3.29 -11.75
N SER A 180 -11.46 3.03 -10.46
CA SER A 180 -10.26 3.03 -9.64
C SER A 180 -9.32 1.89 -10.06
N GLU A 181 -8.03 2.06 -9.79
CA GLU A 181 -6.99 1.14 -10.23
C GLU A 181 -7.24 -0.30 -9.76
N ASN A 182 -7.63 -0.47 -8.50
CA ASN A 182 -7.91 -1.79 -7.95
C ASN A 182 -9.11 -2.47 -8.64
N HIS A 183 -10.17 -1.72 -8.98
CA HIS A 183 -11.33 -2.26 -9.71
C HIS A 183 -10.96 -2.68 -11.14
N VAL A 184 -10.20 -1.83 -11.85
CA VAL A 184 -9.70 -2.18 -13.19
C VAL A 184 -8.86 -3.44 -13.14
N LEU A 185 -7.90 -3.53 -12.21
CA LEU A 185 -7.03 -4.72 -12.08
C LEU A 185 -7.82 -5.97 -11.71
N MET A 186 -8.76 -5.89 -10.75
CA MET A 186 -9.56 -7.05 -10.36
C MET A 186 -10.43 -7.56 -11.52
N ALA A 187 -11.09 -6.65 -12.24
CA ALA A 187 -11.94 -7.02 -13.35
C ALA A 187 -11.14 -7.58 -14.53
N GLU A 188 -10.10 -6.86 -14.96
CA GLU A 188 -9.38 -7.21 -16.18
C GLU A 188 -8.42 -8.40 -15.99
N SER A 189 -7.83 -8.58 -14.81
CA SER A 189 -7.07 -9.80 -14.51
C SER A 189 -7.97 -11.03 -14.49
N ALA A 190 -9.17 -10.94 -13.89
CA ALA A 190 -10.12 -12.04 -13.86
C ALA A 190 -10.63 -12.36 -15.28
N ARG A 191 -10.91 -11.34 -16.12
CA ARG A 191 -11.30 -11.51 -17.53
C ARG A 191 -10.19 -12.19 -18.33
N TYR A 192 -8.98 -11.65 -18.27
CA TYR A 192 -7.84 -12.20 -19.00
C TYR A 192 -7.60 -13.67 -18.64
N LEU A 193 -7.55 -13.99 -17.36
CA LEU A 193 -7.30 -15.34 -16.89
C LEU A 193 -8.45 -16.29 -17.24
N LYS A 194 -9.72 -15.85 -17.12
CA LYS A 194 -10.86 -16.66 -17.51
C LYS A 194 -10.85 -16.97 -19.01
N ASN A 195 -10.60 -15.98 -19.87
CA ASN A 195 -10.49 -16.17 -21.31
C ASN A 195 -9.34 -17.14 -21.64
N GLN A 196 -8.17 -16.96 -21.02
CA GLN A 196 -7.02 -17.85 -21.20
C GLN A 196 -7.38 -19.28 -20.85
N TRP A 197 -8.00 -19.51 -19.70
CA TRP A 197 -8.41 -20.82 -19.25
C TRP A 197 -9.40 -21.48 -20.23
N LEU A 198 -10.42 -20.72 -20.66
CA LEU A 198 -11.39 -21.21 -21.65
C LEU A 198 -10.72 -21.66 -22.96
N ARG A 199 -9.80 -20.85 -23.45
CA ARG A 199 -9.08 -21.13 -24.69
C ARG A 199 -8.16 -22.34 -24.58
N GLU A 200 -7.45 -22.48 -23.47
CA GLU A 200 -6.59 -23.63 -23.16
C GLU A 200 -7.42 -24.91 -23.01
N ASN A 201 -8.65 -24.81 -22.50
CA ASN A 201 -9.58 -25.92 -22.35
C ASN A 201 -10.51 -26.14 -23.55
N GLY A 202 -10.10 -25.70 -24.74
CA GLY A 202 -10.70 -26.05 -26.00
C GLY A 202 -11.78 -25.10 -26.55
N ASN A 203 -12.14 -24.03 -25.84
CA ASN A 203 -13.02 -23.01 -26.38
C ASN A 203 -12.26 -22.12 -27.37
N LYS A 204 -12.54 -22.25 -28.67
CA LYS A 204 -11.87 -21.51 -29.74
C LYS A 204 -12.62 -20.25 -30.18
N SER A 205 -13.68 -19.85 -29.47
CA SER A 205 -14.41 -18.63 -29.78
C SER A 205 -13.46 -17.40 -29.79
N PRO A 206 -13.56 -16.52 -30.80
CA PRO A 206 -12.68 -15.33 -30.91
C PRO A 206 -12.76 -14.41 -29.72
N GLU A 207 -13.90 -14.33 -29.04
CA GLU A 207 -14.10 -13.51 -27.84
C GLU A 207 -13.20 -13.91 -26.67
N TYR A 208 -12.70 -15.16 -26.63
CA TYR A 208 -11.76 -15.64 -25.61
C TYR A 208 -10.30 -15.66 -26.07
N ASP A 209 -10.01 -15.11 -27.23
CA ASP A 209 -8.65 -14.96 -27.74
C ASP A 209 -8.05 -13.62 -27.30
N ASN A 210 -7.44 -13.60 -26.13
CA ASN A 210 -6.87 -12.38 -25.53
C ASN A 210 -5.91 -11.63 -26.45
N LYS A 211 -5.20 -12.34 -27.36
CA LYS A 211 -4.27 -11.71 -28.30
C LYS A 211 -4.99 -10.94 -29.40
N ASN A 212 -6.14 -11.47 -29.86
CA ASN A 212 -6.84 -10.91 -31.00
C ASN A 212 -8.06 -10.06 -30.61
N ASN A 213 -8.59 -10.19 -29.39
CA ASN A 213 -9.75 -9.42 -28.90
C ASN A 213 -9.39 -8.11 -28.18
N GLY A 214 -8.10 -7.80 -28.04
CA GLY A 214 -7.62 -6.55 -27.44
C GLY A 214 -7.43 -6.59 -25.92
N VAL A 215 -7.86 -7.66 -25.22
CA VAL A 215 -7.73 -7.77 -23.75
C VAL A 215 -6.27 -7.83 -23.32
N GLU A 216 -5.43 -8.65 -23.99
CA GLU A 216 -4.01 -8.76 -23.67
C GLU A 216 -3.27 -7.45 -23.91
N ALA A 217 -3.51 -6.83 -25.07
CA ALA A 217 -2.84 -5.57 -25.40
C ALA A 217 -3.19 -4.45 -24.41
N GLY A 218 -4.47 -4.31 -24.07
CA GLY A 218 -4.91 -3.31 -23.10
C GLY A 218 -4.41 -3.56 -21.68
N LEU A 219 -4.42 -4.82 -21.23
CA LEU A 219 -3.90 -5.18 -19.92
C LEU A 219 -2.38 -4.95 -19.82
N LYS A 220 -1.62 -5.34 -20.85
CA LYS A 220 -0.17 -5.07 -20.94
C LYS A 220 0.13 -3.58 -20.86
N GLU A 221 -0.57 -2.77 -21.64
CA GLU A 221 -0.39 -1.31 -21.62
C GLU A 221 -0.68 -0.74 -20.23
N TYR A 222 -1.75 -1.22 -19.59
CA TYR A 222 -2.12 -0.79 -18.25
C TYR A 222 -1.09 -1.19 -17.18
N LEU A 223 -0.60 -2.43 -17.22
CA LEU A 223 0.47 -2.88 -16.32
C LEU A 223 1.78 -2.12 -16.57
N LYS A 224 2.14 -1.87 -17.84
CA LYS A 224 3.30 -1.05 -18.19
C LYS A 224 3.18 0.37 -17.65
N GLU A 225 1.99 0.96 -17.71
CA GLU A 225 1.71 2.27 -17.13
C GLU A 225 1.92 2.26 -15.61
N ILE A 226 1.38 1.25 -14.88
CA ILE A 226 1.60 1.10 -13.44
C ILE A 226 3.09 0.95 -13.12
N TYR A 227 3.82 0.15 -13.89
CA TYR A 227 5.26 -0.03 -13.69
C TYR A 227 6.04 1.28 -13.92
N THR A 228 5.64 2.08 -14.91
CA THR A 228 6.30 3.33 -15.27
C THR A 228 6.06 4.44 -14.26
N TYR A 229 4.82 4.57 -13.78
CA TYR A 229 4.40 5.71 -12.95
C TYR A 229 4.13 5.35 -11.48
N GLY A 230 4.22 4.09 -11.12
CA GLY A 230 3.89 3.58 -9.79
C GLY A 230 2.40 3.23 -9.65
N VAL A 231 2.06 2.68 -8.50
CA VAL A 231 0.68 2.38 -8.14
C VAL A 231 -0.03 3.68 -7.78
N TYR A 232 -1.19 3.93 -8.37
CA TYR A 232 -1.96 5.14 -8.09
C TYR A 232 -2.50 5.17 -6.66
N GLU A 233 -3.06 4.05 -6.19
CA GLU A 233 -3.53 3.89 -4.82
C GLU A 233 -2.42 3.34 -3.91
N PHE A 234 -1.23 3.95 -3.99
CA PHE A 234 -0.05 3.52 -3.25
C PHE A 234 -0.32 3.45 -1.74
N ASN A 235 0.23 2.44 -1.10
CA ASN A 235 0.18 2.18 0.34
C ASN A 235 -1.25 2.18 0.94
N SER A 236 -2.29 2.14 0.12
CA SER A 236 -3.66 2.26 0.58
C SER A 236 -4.19 0.96 1.18
N ASP A 237 -4.58 0.98 2.43
CA ASP A 237 -5.30 -0.10 3.09
C ASP A 237 -6.82 0.14 2.98
N PRO A 238 -7.64 -0.80 2.49
CA PRO A 238 -7.31 -2.15 1.98
C PRO A 238 -7.03 -2.23 0.46
N TYR A 239 -7.04 -1.12 -0.27
CA TYR A 239 -7.08 -1.12 -1.74
C TYR A 239 -5.83 -1.70 -2.37
N LEU A 240 -4.65 -1.42 -1.82
CA LEU A 240 -3.40 -2.03 -2.28
C LEU A 240 -3.45 -3.57 -2.16
N GLY A 241 -4.11 -4.10 -1.14
CA GLY A 241 -4.29 -5.55 -0.97
C GLY A 241 -5.06 -6.21 -2.11
N TYR A 242 -6.04 -5.53 -2.71
CA TYR A 242 -6.76 -6.02 -3.88
C TYR A 242 -5.93 -5.90 -5.16
N THR A 243 -5.19 -4.81 -5.31
CA THR A 243 -4.18 -4.65 -6.37
C THR A 243 -3.16 -5.79 -6.31
N TYR A 244 -2.64 -6.10 -5.13
CA TYR A 244 -1.73 -7.23 -4.90
C TYR A 244 -2.34 -8.57 -5.29
N SER A 245 -3.56 -8.85 -4.84
CA SER A 245 -4.22 -10.13 -5.13
C SER A 245 -4.39 -10.34 -6.63
N SER A 246 -4.72 -9.29 -7.37
CA SER A 246 -4.82 -9.33 -8.83
C SER A 246 -3.46 -9.58 -9.50
N LEU A 247 -2.41 -8.88 -9.04
CA LEU A 247 -1.06 -9.06 -9.56
C LEU A 247 -0.50 -10.45 -9.23
N LEU A 248 -0.77 -10.98 -8.04
CA LEU A 248 -0.37 -12.34 -7.66
C LEU A 248 -1.08 -13.41 -8.49
N ASN A 249 -2.37 -13.21 -8.83
CA ASN A 249 -3.07 -14.09 -9.76
C ASN A 249 -2.43 -14.05 -11.16
N LEU A 250 -2.11 -12.85 -11.67
CA LEU A 250 -1.44 -12.71 -12.97
C LEU A 250 -0.02 -13.32 -12.95
N ASN A 251 0.74 -13.10 -11.88
CA ASN A 251 2.06 -13.72 -11.75
C ASN A 251 1.97 -15.25 -11.74
N ALA A 252 0.96 -15.81 -11.07
CA ALA A 252 0.82 -17.26 -10.93
C ALA A 252 0.28 -17.96 -12.19
N PHE A 253 -0.66 -17.33 -12.90
CA PHE A 253 -1.47 -18.00 -13.90
C PHE A 253 -1.38 -17.41 -15.31
N ALA A 254 -0.97 -16.14 -15.47
CA ALA A 254 -0.78 -15.55 -16.79
C ALA A 254 0.53 -16.05 -17.43
N THR A 255 0.69 -15.75 -18.73
CA THR A 255 1.88 -16.09 -19.52
C THR A 255 2.47 -14.86 -20.22
N GLY A 256 3.75 -14.95 -20.62
CA GLY A 256 4.42 -13.92 -21.40
C GLY A 256 4.53 -12.57 -20.70
N GLU A 257 4.40 -11.48 -21.45
CA GLU A 257 4.61 -10.12 -20.94
C GLU A 257 3.63 -9.70 -19.83
N VAL A 258 2.41 -10.24 -19.81
CA VAL A 258 1.45 -9.96 -18.73
C VAL A 258 1.99 -10.48 -17.39
N GLN A 259 2.50 -11.70 -17.37
CA GLN A 259 3.15 -12.29 -16.19
C GLN A 259 4.40 -11.50 -15.79
N GLU A 260 5.23 -11.12 -16.77
CA GLU A 260 6.47 -10.37 -16.52
C GLU A 260 6.18 -8.99 -15.88
N PHE A 261 5.24 -8.23 -16.43
CA PHE A 261 4.87 -6.93 -15.87
C PHE A 261 4.23 -7.05 -14.49
N ALA A 262 3.37 -8.04 -14.27
CA ALA A 262 2.82 -8.31 -12.94
C ALA A 262 3.94 -8.57 -11.92
N THR A 263 4.94 -9.37 -12.31
CA THR A 263 6.11 -9.66 -11.46
C THR A 263 6.93 -8.40 -11.17
N LYS A 264 7.22 -7.59 -12.21
CA LYS A 264 7.96 -6.33 -12.06
C LYS A 264 7.27 -5.33 -11.13
N ILE A 265 5.94 -5.25 -11.21
CA ILE A 265 5.16 -4.37 -10.33
C ILE A 265 5.19 -4.89 -8.89
N LEU A 266 5.03 -6.20 -8.68
CA LEU A 266 5.15 -6.82 -7.35
C LEU A 266 6.54 -6.55 -6.74
N ASP A 267 7.60 -6.68 -7.52
CA ASP A 267 8.97 -6.38 -7.07
C ASP A 267 9.15 -4.90 -6.71
N MET A 268 8.61 -4.00 -7.53
CA MET A 268 8.65 -2.56 -7.28
C MET A 268 7.96 -2.21 -5.95
N ILE A 269 6.74 -2.69 -5.73
CA ILE A 269 5.97 -2.38 -4.53
C ILE A 269 6.65 -2.98 -3.30
N ASN A 270 7.16 -4.21 -3.40
CA ASN A 270 7.87 -4.87 -2.31
C ASN A 270 9.20 -4.18 -1.98
N TRP A 271 9.90 -3.65 -2.99
CA TRP A 271 11.12 -2.87 -2.76
C TRP A 271 10.83 -1.53 -2.05
N GLN A 272 9.79 -0.82 -2.47
CA GLN A 272 9.34 0.41 -1.79
C GLN A 272 9.01 0.13 -0.31
N TYR A 273 8.29 -0.96 -0.05
CA TYR A 273 8.01 -1.40 1.31
C TYR A 273 9.30 -1.71 2.09
N ALA A 274 10.22 -2.49 1.51
CA ALA A 274 11.46 -2.86 2.17
C ALA A 274 12.31 -1.66 2.56
N LEU A 275 12.26 -0.58 1.78
CA LEU A 275 12.96 0.68 2.09
C LEU A 275 12.36 1.41 3.29
N ASN A 276 11.03 1.46 3.39
CA ASN A 276 10.32 2.28 4.39
C ASN A 276 9.52 1.46 5.40
N SER A 277 9.96 0.27 5.72
CA SER A 277 9.39 -0.53 6.81
C SER A 277 10.46 -0.86 7.85
N TYR A 278 10.03 -1.10 9.08
CA TYR A 278 10.89 -1.54 10.16
C TYR A 278 10.22 -2.66 10.94
N LYS A 279 10.84 -3.84 10.98
CA LYS A 279 10.28 -5.03 11.65
C LYS A 279 8.82 -5.29 11.27
N PHE A 280 8.52 -5.27 9.97
CA PHE A 280 7.18 -5.44 9.39
C PHE A 280 6.16 -4.36 9.79
N LYS A 281 6.61 -3.22 10.27
CA LYS A 281 5.76 -2.08 10.57
C LYS A 281 6.06 -0.96 9.59
N HIS A 282 4.99 -0.34 9.11
CA HIS A 282 5.02 0.63 8.05
C HIS A 282 4.00 1.73 8.36
N PHE A 283 4.41 2.99 8.31
CA PHE A 283 3.55 4.14 8.55
C PHE A 283 3.74 5.18 7.44
N PRO A 284 3.52 4.79 6.20
CA PRO A 284 3.79 5.63 5.06
C PRO A 284 2.66 6.60 4.80
N PRO A 285 2.88 7.65 4.00
CA PRO A 285 1.80 8.35 3.34
C PRO A 285 1.05 7.38 2.41
N TYR A 286 -0.25 7.62 2.23
CA TYR A 286 -1.06 6.77 1.35
C TYR A 286 -2.14 7.57 0.63
N ARG A 287 -2.77 6.95 -0.37
CA ARG A 287 -3.90 7.55 -1.08
C ARG A 287 -5.20 6.83 -0.73
N ARG A 288 -6.29 7.60 -0.57
CA ARG A 288 -7.64 7.13 -0.18
C ARG A 288 -7.82 6.83 1.31
N LEU A 289 -9.06 6.54 1.70
CA LEU A 289 -9.50 6.19 3.07
C LEU A 289 -9.17 7.23 4.14
N PHE A 290 -9.59 8.47 3.91
CA PHE A 290 -9.38 9.57 4.86
C PHE A 290 -9.84 9.30 6.29
N LYS A 291 -10.86 8.45 6.51
CA LYS A 291 -11.34 8.12 7.85
C LYS A 291 -10.27 7.47 8.73
N ASP A 292 -9.35 6.72 8.11
CA ASP A 292 -8.29 6.02 8.81
C ASP A 292 -7.03 6.90 8.98
N SER A 293 -7.05 8.12 8.40
CA SER A 293 -5.97 9.08 8.52
C SER A 293 -5.79 9.65 9.93
N PHE A 294 -6.84 9.64 10.72
CA PHE A 294 -6.81 10.13 12.09
C PHE A 294 -6.20 9.15 13.10
N SER A 295 -5.94 7.91 12.67
CA SER A 295 -5.26 6.95 13.52
C SER A 295 -3.79 7.37 13.71
N LYS A 296 -3.38 7.50 14.97
CA LYS A 296 -1.98 7.65 15.38
C LYS A 296 -1.30 6.29 15.54
N GLU A 297 -2.07 5.22 15.44
CA GLU A 297 -1.57 3.86 15.61
C GLU A 297 -0.75 3.44 14.40
N ILE A 298 0.36 2.81 14.67
CA ILE A 298 1.17 2.15 13.66
C ILE A 298 0.66 0.74 13.53
N VAL A 299 -0.09 0.51 12.48
CA VAL A 299 -0.72 -0.80 12.23
C VAL A 299 0.09 -1.52 11.15
N SER A 300 0.29 -2.82 11.33
CA SER A 300 0.67 -3.69 10.22
C SER A 300 -0.42 -3.62 9.16
N ASP A 301 -0.09 -3.07 8.02
CA ASP A 301 -0.96 -3.02 6.86
C ASP A 301 -1.04 -4.40 6.16
N TYR A 302 -1.88 -4.49 5.13
CA TYR A 302 -1.99 -5.74 4.36
C TYR A 302 -0.69 -6.14 3.66
N HIS A 303 0.15 -5.18 3.34
CA HIS A 303 1.45 -5.40 2.73
C HIS A 303 2.40 -6.10 3.71
N SER A 304 2.47 -5.61 4.95
CA SER A 304 3.27 -6.19 6.03
C SER A 304 2.96 -7.67 6.22
N VAL A 305 1.66 -8.04 6.21
CA VAL A 305 1.25 -9.44 6.42
C VAL A 305 1.72 -10.35 5.29
N MET A 306 1.73 -9.88 4.04
CA MET A 306 2.28 -10.67 2.92
C MET A 306 3.78 -10.90 3.08
N LEU A 307 4.55 -9.86 3.42
CA LEU A 307 6.00 -9.98 3.66
C LEU A 307 6.28 -10.93 4.84
N MET A 308 5.47 -10.89 5.89
CA MET A 308 5.56 -11.83 7.02
C MET A 308 5.41 -13.29 6.56
N VAL A 309 4.44 -13.57 5.70
CA VAL A 309 4.25 -14.93 5.14
C VAL A 309 5.50 -15.37 4.36
N TRP A 310 5.99 -14.52 3.44
CA TRP A 310 7.17 -14.88 2.65
C TRP A 310 8.43 -15.01 3.52
N ALA A 311 8.59 -14.18 4.55
CA ALA A 311 9.69 -14.29 5.50
C ALA A 311 9.62 -15.61 6.28
N SER A 312 8.44 -16.06 6.68
CA SER A 312 8.28 -17.34 7.36
C SER A 312 8.64 -18.55 6.50
N LEU A 313 8.44 -18.45 5.18
CA LEU A 313 8.87 -19.46 4.21
C LEU A 313 10.41 -19.52 4.04
N GLN A 314 11.10 -18.44 4.38
CA GLN A 314 12.56 -18.41 4.45
C GLN A 314 13.09 -18.93 5.79
N ASN A 315 12.44 -18.54 6.90
CA ASN A 315 12.88 -18.87 8.26
C ASN A 315 11.68 -19.11 9.19
N ASP A 316 11.41 -20.40 9.49
CA ASP A 316 10.30 -20.81 10.38
C ASP A 316 10.48 -20.39 11.84
N SER A 317 11.68 -20.00 12.26
CA SER A 317 11.89 -19.54 13.64
C SER A 317 11.38 -18.12 13.89
N LEU A 318 10.98 -17.41 12.84
CA LEU A 318 10.35 -16.09 12.96
C LEU A 318 8.98 -16.24 13.64
N LYS A 319 8.88 -15.75 14.86
CA LYS A 319 7.59 -15.62 15.56
C LYS A 319 6.93 -14.33 15.08
N ILE A 320 5.97 -14.44 14.19
CA ILE A 320 5.29 -13.29 13.59
C ILE A 320 3.80 -13.40 13.91
N ASP A 321 3.24 -12.34 14.46
CA ASP A 321 1.79 -12.24 14.67
C ASP A 321 1.11 -11.73 13.39
N ILE A 322 0.29 -12.59 12.78
CA ILE A 322 -0.49 -12.28 11.59
C ILE A 322 -2.00 -12.15 11.88
N THR A 323 -2.37 -11.64 13.05
CA THR A 323 -3.78 -11.52 13.45
C THR A 323 -4.58 -10.63 12.52
N GLN A 324 -3.95 -9.65 11.90
CA GLN A 324 -4.57 -8.76 10.91
C GLN A 324 -4.23 -9.19 9.48
N GLY A 325 -4.99 -8.70 8.50
CA GLY A 325 -4.69 -8.90 7.08
C GLY A 325 -4.76 -10.34 6.56
N LYS A 326 -5.25 -11.30 7.35
CA LYS A 326 -5.30 -12.73 6.98
C LYS A 326 -5.94 -13.01 5.62
N HIS A 327 -6.84 -12.16 5.16
CA HIS A 327 -7.53 -12.33 3.87
C HIS A 327 -6.60 -12.13 2.66
N VAL A 328 -5.67 -11.19 2.69
CA VAL A 328 -4.68 -11.02 1.62
C VAL A 328 -3.48 -11.95 1.83
N ALA A 329 -3.15 -12.25 3.07
CA ALA A 329 -2.11 -13.20 3.41
C ALA A 329 -2.33 -14.59 2.78
N LEU A 330 -3.58 -14.98 2.54
CA LEU A 330 -3.90 -16.24 1.86
C LEU A 330 -3.28 -16.28 0.44
N TRP A 331 -3.28 -15.16 -0.30
CA TRP A 331 -2.63 -15.09 -1.62
C TRP A 331 -1.11 -15.31 -1.54
N ALA A 332 -0.45 -14.68 -0.58
CA ALA A 332 0.98 -14.90 -0.33
C ALA A 332 1.28 -16.34 0.09
N ALA A 333 0.37 -16.97 0.86
CA ALA A 333 0.53 -18.34 1.31
C ALA A 333 0.30 -19.38 0.20
N MET A 334 -0.65 -19.16 -0.70
CA MET A 334 -1.05 -20.18 -1.69
C MET A 334 -0.38 -20.03 -3.06
N LEU A 335 0.13 -18.84 -3.42
CA LEU A 335 0.66 -18.58 -4.76
C LEU A 335 2.20 -18.58 -4.80
N PRO A 336 2.79 -18.85 -5.98
CA PRO A 336 4.22 -19.14 -6.10
C PRO A 336 5.14 -17.92 -6.04
N TYR A 337 4.62 -16.68 -6.14
CA TYR A 337 5.47 -15.50 -6.09
C TYR A 337 6.31 -15.45 -4.81
N ARG A 338 7.57 -15.07 -4.96
CA ARG A 338 8.48 -14.80 -3.84
C ARG A 338 9.23 -13.49 -4.13
N PRO A 339 9.41 -12.61 -3.13
CA PRO A 339 10.17 -11.37 -3.31
C PRO A 339 11.62 -11.64 -3.71
N ALA A 340 12.25 -10.66 -4.34
CA ALA A 340 13.68 -10.68 -4.64
C ALA A 340 14.51 -10.72 -3.34
N ASP A 341 15.72 -11.26 -3.43
CA ASP A 341 16.61 -11.47 -2.26
C ASP A 341 16.85 -10.19 -1.47
N LYS A 342 17.10 -9.08 -2.18
CA LYS A 342 17.37 -7.78 -1.58
C LYS A 342 16.16 -7.22 -0.82
N VAL A 343 14.95 -7.49 -1.30
CA VAL A 343 13.71 -7.11 -0.63
C VAL A 343 13.63 -7.80 0.74
N MET A 344 13.86 -9.11 0.77
CA MET A 344 13.80 -9.88 2.01
C MET A 344 14.93 -9.51 2.96
N GLU A 345 16.13 -9.32 2.43
CA GLU A 345 17.29 -8.86 3.21
C GLU A 345 16.96 -7.54 3.94
N TRP A 346 16.46 -6.54 3.22
CA TRP A 346 16.16 -5.22 3.78
C TRP A 346 14.90 -5.19 4.65
N THR A 347 13.95 -6.08 4.41
CA THR A 347 12.78 -6.22 5.28
C THR A 347 13.16 -6.80 6.64
N LEU A 348 14.06 -7.79 6.67
CA LEU A 348 14.48 -8.47 7.88
C LEU A 348 15.62 -7.76 8.61
N ASN A 349 16.59 -7.24 7.85
CA ASN A 349 17.81 -6.64 8.38
C ASN A 349 18.16 -5.38 7.61
N LYS A 350 17.94 -4.23 8.20
CA LYS A 350 18.34 -2.96 7.58
C LYS A 350 19.87 -2.88 7.42
N PRO A 351 20.35 -2.20 6.36
CA PRO A 351 21.79 -1.91 6.22
C PRO A 351 22.26 -0.93 7.31
N ASN A 352 23.57 -0.71 7.37
CA ASN A 352 24.10 0.43 8.12
C ASN A 352 23.71 1.69 7.37
N ALA A 353 23.23 2.69 8.04
CA ALA A 353 22.85 4.02 7.56
C ALA A 353 22.46 4.16 6.06
N TYR A 354 21.22 4.51 5.81
CA TYR A 354 20.74 4.84 4.48
C TYR A 354 19.78 6.03 4.54
N PHE A 355 19.62 6.71 3.43
CA PHE A 355 18.65 7.80 3.25
C PHE A 355 18.08 7.72 1.84
N VAL A 356 16.76 7.73 1.69
CA VAL A 356 16.10 7.67 0.40
C VAL A 356 14.85 8.53 0.37
N LYS A 357 14.67 9.23 -0.74
CA LYS A 357 13.43 9.89 -1.13
C LYS A 357 12.81 9.10 -2.27
N MET A 358 11.55 8.72 -2.12
CA MET A 358 10.77 8.03 -3.13
C MET A 358 9.63 8.93 -3.58
N GLY A 359 9.50 9.11 -4.90
CA GLY A 359 8.36 9.78 -5.51
C GLY A 359 7.33 8.77 -5.98
N HIS A 360 6.05 9.11 -5.83
CA HIS A 360 4.96 8.41 -6.48
C HIS A 360 4.46 9.25 -7.65
N GLY A 361 4.40 8.69 -8.86
CA GLY A 361 4.25 9.42 -10.11
C GLY A 361 2.96 10.18 -10.36
N TYR A 362 2.08 10.25 -9.37
CA TYR A 362 0.80 10.91 -9.51
C TYR A 362 0.63 11.96 -8.41
N ASN A 363 0.58 13.24 -8.81
CA ASN A 363 0.33 14.36 -7.89
C ASN A 363 1.20 14.32 -6.64
N SER A 364 2.50 14.20 -6.85
CA SER A 364 3.51 14.48 -5.84
C SER A 364 3.20 13.96 -4.43
N CYS A 365 3.49 12.73 -4.19
CA CYS A 365 3.55 12.22 -2.85
C CYS A 365 4.95 11.71 -2.57
N PRO A 366 5.77 12.45 -1.83
CA PRO A 366 7.03 11.92 -1.38
C PRO A 366 6.80 10.89 -0.29
N GLU A 367 7.62 9.87 -0.31
CA GLU A 367 7.83 8.97 0.80
C GLU A 367 9.32 9.01 1.09
N ILE A 368 9.69 9.45 2.28
CA ILE A 368 11.08 9.70 2.63
C ILE A 368 11.41 8.86 3.86
N CYS A 369 12.52 8.16 3.82
CA CYS A 369 12.97 7.33 4.93
C CYS A 369 14.49 7.38 5.09
N SER A 370 14.92 7.22 6.33
CA SER A 370 16.30 7.15 6.76
C SER A 370 16.44 6.22 7.96
N GLY A 371 17.49 5.46 8.04
CA GLY A 371 17.66 4.60 9.19
C GLY A 371 18.89 3.72 9.16
N ASP A 372 18.95 2.83 10.11
CA ASP A 372 19.91 1.74 10.19
C ASP A 372 19.28 0.49 10.86
N LYS A 373 20.11 -0.37 11.41
CA LYS A 373 19.64 -1.60 12.12
C LYS A 373 18.84 -1.31 13.38
N SER A 374 18.95 -0.11 13.96
CA SER A 374 18.41 0.23 15.27
C SER A 374 17.18 1.12 15.22
N TYR A 375 16.94 1.81 14.09
CA TYR A 375 15.84 2.75 13.94
C TYR A 375 15.46 2.99 12.48
N LEU A 376 14.28 3.57 12.30
CA LEU A 376 13.79 4.12 11.03
C LEU A 376 13.09 5.45 11.26
N LEU A 377 13.55 6.50 10.57
CA LEU A 377 12.81 7.74 10.36
C LEU A 377 11.98 7.61 9.08
N SER A 378 10.72 7.97 9.14
CA SER A 378 9.80 7.96 8.00
C SER A 378 8.91 9.19 8.02
N ALA A 379 8.65 9.76 6.85
CA ALA A 379 7.66 10.82 6.66
C ALA A 379 7.22 10.88 5.21
N GLY A 380 6.15 11.61 4.95
CA GLY A 380 5.81 11.91 3.57
C GLY A 380 4.38 12.35 3.33
N GLY A 381 4.07 12.46 2.06
CA GLY A 381 2.81 12.96 1.58
C GLY A 381 2.74 14.49 1.53
N SER A 382 1.89 14.97 0.68
CA SER A 382 1.50 16.37 0.63
C SER A 382 0.01 16.42 0.33
N ASN A 383 -0.77 16.98 1.23
CA ASN A 383 -2.20 17.08 1.02
C ASN A 383 -2.52 18.30 0.15
N GLN A 384 -2.75 18.06 -1.13
CA GLN A 384 -3.22 19.06 -2.10
C GLN A 384 -4.75 19.20 -2.12
N GLY A 385 -5.42 18.77 -1.05
CA GLY A 385 -6.86 18.80 -0.90
C GLY A 385 -7.54 17.49 -1.31
N ARG A 386 -8.89 17.49 -1.24
CA ARG A 386 -9.68 16.26 -1.45
C ARG A 386 -9.46 15.59 -2.82
N ARG A 387 -9.05 16.33 -3.83
CA ARG A 387 -8.81 15.77 -5.16
C ARG A 387 -7.57 14.87 -5.22
N SER A 388 -6.53 15.17 -4.46
CA SER A 388 -5.34 14.33 -4.42
C SER A 388 -5.59 13.05 -3.65
N MET A 389 -6.55 13.07 -2.71
CA MET A 389 -6.86 11.97 -1.79
C MET A 389 -5.64 11.44 -1.04
N ILE A 390 -4.57 12.23 -0.96
CA ILE A 390 -3.34 11.87 -0.27
C ILE A 390 -3.51 12.14 1.22
N VAL A 391 -3.14 11.16 2.01
CA VAL A 391 -3.01 11.27 3.47
C VAL A 391 -1.53 11.35 3.78
N ASN A 392 -1.10 12.54 4.17
CA ASN A 392 0.28 12.77 4.59
C ASN A 392 0.52 12.21 6.01
N LYS A 393 1.76 11.89 6.30
CA LYS A 393 2.21 11.39 7.60
C LYS A 393 3.31 12.30 8.15
N PRO A 394 3.30 12.58 9.48
CA PRO A 394 4.36 13.33 10.14
C PRO A 394 5.66 12.56 10.11
N THR A 395 6.75 13.19 10.52
CA THR A 395 8.00 12.49 10.77
C THR A 395 7.87 11.61 12.00
N VAL A 396 8.09 10.32 11.81
CA VAL A 396 8.01 9.30 12.85
C VAL A 396 9.34 8.57 12.96
N LEU A 397 9.83 8.41 14.17
CA LEU A 397 10.97 7.58 14.49
C LEU A 397 10.49 6.26 15.10
N PHE A 398 10.77 5.15 14.40
CA PHE A 398 10.53 3.80 14.87
C PHE A 398 11.78 3.27 15.56
N LEU A 399 11.60 2.69 16.74
CA LEU A 399 12.64 2.02 17.49
C LEU A 399 12.31 0.56 17.70
N ASP A 400 13.35 -0.23 17.95
CA ASP A 400 13.17 -1.63 18.37
C ASP A 400 12.83 -1.70 19.86
N ASP A 401 11.64 -2.15 20.17
CA ASP A 401 11.18 -2.40 21.55
C ASP A 401 11.08 -3.89 21.88
N ASN A 402 11.59 -4.76 20.98
CA ASN A 402 11.43 -6.22 21.04
C ASN A 402 9.98 -6.71 21.02
N SER A 403 9.00 -5.83 20.84
CA SER A 403 7.60 -6.21 20.65
C SER A 403 7.32 -6.45 19.16
N GLN A 404 6.46 -7.41 18.87
CA GLN A 404 6.03 -7.69 17.49
C GLN A 404 4.79 -6.90 17.10
N THR A 405 4.10 -6.28 18.05
CA THR A 405 2.79 -5.64 17.85
C THR A 405 2.83 -4.14 17.92
N LEU A 406 3.66 -3.58 18.80
CA LEU A 406 3.84 -2.13 18.98
C LEU A 406 5.33 -1.82 18.91
N ILE A 407 5.70 -0.84 18.13
CA ILE A 407 7.03 -0.23 18.16
C ILE A 407 6.92 1.09 18.89
N GLU A 408 7.84 1.38 19.79
CA GLU A 408 8.00 2.72 20.33
C GLU A 408 8.23 3.71 19.20
N THR A 409 7.52 4.82 19.25
CA THR A 409 7.62 5.84 18.23
C THR A 409 7.68 7.22 18.84
N PHE A 410 8.58 8.04 18.29
CA PHE A 410 8.60 9.46 18.52
C PHE A 410 7.99 10.14 17.29
N HIS A 411 7.08 11.06 17.50
CA HIS A 411 6.39 11.75 16.42
C HIS A 411 6.72 13.23 16.43
N ALA A 412 7.21 13.74 15.32
CA ALA A 412 7.43 15.18 15.12
C ALA A 412 6.21 15.74 14.36
N TYR A 413 5.23 16.23 15.11
CA TYR A 413 4.02 16.82 14.55
C TYR A 413 4.20 18.29 14.18
N GLY A 414 3.65 18.67 13.04
CA GLY A 414 3.40 20.06 12.73
C GLY A 414 2.15 20.62 13.43
N PRO A 415 1.74 21.84 13.10
CA PRO A 415 0.59 22.48 13.73
C PRO A 415 -0.70 21.66 13.54
N GLY A 416 -1.41 21.43 14.65
CA GLY A 416 -2.74 20.84 14.66
C GLY A 416 -2.83 19.31 14.58
N GLU A 417 -1.74 18.59 14.56
CA GLU A 417 -1.71 17.11 14.54
C GLU A 417 -2.64 16.48 13.51
N ASP A 418 -2.86 17.15 12.38
CA ASP A 418 -3.80 16.73 11.35
C ASP A 418 -3.06 15.97 10.24
N PHE A 419 -3.18 14.67 10.23
CA PHE A 419 -2.58 13.79 9.23
C PHE A 419 -3.13 13.97 7.80
N MET A 420 -4.22 14.70 7.63
CA MET A 420 -4.77 15.04 6.32
C MET A 420 -4.17 16.31 5.71
N LYS A 421 -3.36 17.05 6.48
CA LYS A 421 -2.69 18.27 6.07
C LYS A 421 -1.19 18.11 6.16
N TRP A 422 -0.47 18.89 5.37
CA TRP A 422 0.98 18.96 5.52
C TRP A 422 1.35 19.59 6.86
N ASN A 423 2.19 18.92 7.63
CA ASN A 423 2.47 19.26 9.03
C ASN A 423 3.71 20.11 9.20
N ASN A 424 4.36 20.60 8.15
CA ASN A 424 5.62 21.34 8.23
C ASN A 424 6.68 20.62 9.08
N THR A 425 6.89 19.37 8.73
CA THR A 425 7.85 18.45 9.34
C THR A 425 8.72 17.82 8.27
N GLY A 426 9.94 17.45 8.63
CA GLY A 426 10.82 16.75 7.72
C GLY A 426 12.13 16.35 8.36
N PHE A 427 12.94 15.61 7.64
CA PHE A 427 14.24 15.17 8.12
C PHE A 427 15.24 15.01 6.97
N TYR A 428 16.48 14.93 7.37
CA TYR A 428 17.59 14.53 6.52
C TYR A 428 18.53 13.64 7.33
N GLU A 429 18.74 12.40 6.88
CA GLU A 429 19.51 11.38 7.59
C GLU A 429 19.11 11.30 9.08
N ASP A 430 20.01 11.65 9.99
CA ASP A 430 19.88 11.54 11.44
C ASP A 430 19.27 12.79 12.13
N PHE A 431 18.79 13.76 11.36
CA PHE A 431 18.21 15.00 11.86
C PHE A 431 16.76 15.18 11.39
N ALA A 432 15.87 15.49 12.31
CA ALA A 432 14.48 15.84 11.99
C ALA A 432 14.04 17.14 12.68
N CYS A 433 13.16 17.88 12.01
CA CYS A 433 12.60 19.14 12.51
C CYS A 433 11.11 19.25 12.20
N THR A 434 10.39 20.00 13.03
CA THR A 434 8.95 20.25 12.85
C THR A 434 8.56 21.61 13.42
N LYS A 435 7.51 22.23 12.82
CA LYS A 435 6.85 23.42 13.37
C LYS A 435 5.86 23.02 14.47
N GLY A 436 6.30 22.34 15.48
CA GLY A 436 5.46 21.85 16.58
C GLY A 436 6.29 21.04 17.57
N VAL A 437 5.61 20.34 18.44
CA VAL A 437 6.26 19.56 19.50
C VAL A 437 6.65 18.17 18.99
N VAL A 438 7.63 17.57 19.65
CA VAL A 438 7.93 16.15 19.51
C VAL A 438 7.15 15.38 20.57
N HIS A 439 6.31 14.45 20.13
CA HIS A 439 5.64 13.52 21.03
C HIS A 439 6.57 12.39 21.42
N ILE A 440 6.79 12.26 22.72
CA ILE A 440 7.58 11.20 23.32
C ILE A 440 6.63 10.08 23.73
N PRO A 441 6.94 8.81 23.45
CA PRO A 441 6.11 7.69 23.88
C PRO A 441 5.87 7.70 25.40
N GLU A 442 4.64 7.37 25.80
CA GLU A 442 4.28 7.33 27.21
C GLU A 442 5.13 6.29 27.97
N GLY A 443 5.65 6.70 29.14
CA GLY A 443 6.50 5.83 29.94
C GLY A 443 7.96 5.70 29.45
N LYS A 444 8.33 6.35 28.35
CA LYS A 444 9.73 6.34 27.88
C LYS A 444 10.62 7.10 28.84
N MET A 445 11.61 6.40 29.39
CA MET A 445 12.57 6.99 30.34
C MET A 445 13.65 7.77 29.59
N THR A 446 13.87 9.00 30.04
CA THR A 446 14.99 9.84 29.61
C THR A 446 16.28 9.33 30.24
N SER A 447 17.31 9.14 29.43
CA SER A 447 18.65 8.75 29.92
C SER A 447 19.39 9.93 30.55
N LEU A 448 19.17 11.14 30.02
CA LEU A 448 19.75 12.39 30.52
C LEU A 448 18.85 13.56 30.14
N THR A 449 18.65 14.51 31.03
CA THR A 449 18.15 15.84 30.70
C THR A 449 19.28 16.85 30.86
N SER A 450 19.60 17.55 29.81
CA SER A 450 20.68 18.53 29.78
C SER A 450 20.22 19.80 29.09
N ASP A 451 20.11 20.88 29.85
CA ASP A 451 19.44 22.12 29.46
C ASP A 451 17.99 21.82 29.03
N GLU A 452 17.64 22.11 27.75
CA GLU A 452 16.30 21.85 27.17
C GLU A 452 16.25 20.58 26.34
N TRP A 453 17.35 19.83 26.26
CA TRP A 453 17.45 18.58 25.55
C TRP A 453 17.14 17.37 26.43
N GLN A 454 16.29 16.50 25.94
CA GLN A 454 16.04 15.18 26.53
C GLN A 454 16.78 14.14 25.69
N ILE A 455 17.65 13.37 26.32
CA ILE A 455 18.42 12.33 25.63
C ILE A 455 17.86 10.96 25.97
N PHE A 456 17.61 10.17 24.96
CA PHE A 456 17.11 8.81 25.06
C PHE A 456 18.11 7.84 24.43
N THR A 457 18.30 6.69 25.04
CA THR A 457 19.12 5.62 24.47
C THR A 457 18.28 4.87 23.44
N ILE A 458 18.76 4.77 22.19
CA ILE A 458 18.20 3.94 21.13
C ILE A 458 18.82 2.54 21.23
N SER A 459 20.13 2.47 21.21
CA SER A 459 20.94 1.25 21.35
C SER A 459 22.31 1.64 21.89
N GLU A 460 23.20 0.66 22.11
CA GLU A 460 24.55 0.95 22.56
C GLU A 460 25.26 1.92 21.61
N GLY A 461 25.69 3.06 22.14
CA GLY A 461 26.39 4.10 21.39
C GLY A 461 25.51 4.94 20.45
N ILE A 462 24.19 4.78 20.45
CA ILE A 462 23.24 5.55 19.64
C ILE A 462 22.19 6.19 20.55
N TYR A 463 22.06 7.49 20.46
CA TYR A 463 21.19 8.30 21.31
C TYR A 463 20.28 9.18 20.46
N LEU A 464 19.02 9.33 20.88
CA LEU A 464 18.10 10.33 20.37
C LEU A 464 18.11 11.53 21.32
N ALA A 465 18.42 12.69 20.79
CA ALA A 465 18.22 13.96 21.48
C ALA A 465 16.94 14.62 20.96
N VAL A 466 16.07 15.00 21.87
CA VAL A 466 14.81 15.69 21.61
C VAL A 466 14.85 17.08 22.22
N PHE A 467 14.59 18.09 21.38
CA PHE A 467 14.31 19.46 21.81
C PHE A 467 12.87 19.78 21.42
N SER A 468 12.10 20.39 22.32
CA SER A 468 10.68 20.64 22.04
C SER A 468 10.21 21.92 22.71
N GLU A 469 9.79 22.86 21.89
CA GLU A 469 9.09 24.09 22.28
C GLU A 469 7.74 24.15 21.54
N LYS A 470 6.92 25.18 21.83
CA LYS A 470 5.57 25.30 21.26
C LYS A 470 5.52 25.23 19.73
N GLU A 471 6.48 25.84 19.05
CA GLU A 471 6.53 25.97 17.59
C GLU A 471 7.81 25.39 16.97
N LEU A 472 8.56 24.59 17.74
CA LEU A 472 9.80 23.98 17.29
C LEU A 472 10.01 22.64 17.99
N GLY A 473 10.11 21.59 17.20
CA GLY A 473 10.55 20.28 17.65
C GLY A 473 11.73 19.80 16.82
N LEU A 474 12.75 19.30 17.49
CA LEU A 474 13.93 18.69 16.86
C LEU A 474 14.12 17.27 17.39
N MET A 475 14.48 16.36 16.51
CA MET A 475 14.97 15.02 16.83
C MET A 475 16.34 14.86 16.18
N VAL A 476 17.35 14.54 16.98
CA VAL A 476 18.74 14.42 16.53
C VAL A 476 19.29 13.09 17.00
N ILE A 477 19.64 12.21 16.07
CA ILE A 477 20.24 10.92 16.39
C ILE A 477 21.76 11.08 16.39
N VAL A 478 22.38 10.80 17.52
CA VAL A 478 23.82 11.05 17.75
C VAL A 478 24.51 9.73 18.11
N ARG A 479 25.62 9.46 17.46
CA ARG A 479 26.53 8.38 17.84
C ARG A 479 27.57 8.93 18.80
N ALA A 480 27.57 8.44 20.05
CA ALA A 480 28.42 8.94 21.14
C ALA A 480 28.77 7.80 22.13
N LYS A 481 29.70 8.04 23.03
CA LYS A 481 30.10 7.07 24.07
C LYS A 481 29.14 7.06 25.25
N SER A 482 28.49 8.19 25.52
CA SER A 482 27.54 8.34 26.63
C SER A 482 26.44 9.35 26.25
N PRO A 483 25.32 9.41 27.00
CA PRO A 483 24.32 10.48 26.86
C PRO A 483 24.90 11.87 27.02
N GLU A 484 25.86 12.04 27.96
CA GLU A 484 26.55 13.30 28.21
C GLU A 484 27.40 13.73 27.01
N ASP A 485 28.12 12.80 26.39
CA ASP A 485 28.89 13.08 25.18
C ASP A 485 27.99 13.50 24.03
N ALA A 486 26.82 12.85 23.89
CA ALA A 486 25.83 13.22 22.89
C ALA A 486 25.30 14.66 23.09
N ALA A 487 24.92 14.99 24.32
CA ALA A 487 24.46 16.34 24.68
C ALA A 487 25.55 17.38 24.44
N ASN A 488 26.81 17.07 24.84
CA ASN A 488 27.95 17.95 24.63
C ASN A 488 28.24 18.21 23.15
N ALA A 489 28.19 17.16 22.31
CA ALA A 489 28.41 17.28 20.87
C ALA A 489 27.38 18.20 20.20
N ILE A 490 26.10 18.10 20.61
CA ILE A 490 25.06 19.00 20.12
C ILE A 490 25.35 20.46 20.51
N ARG A 491 25.64 20.72 21.78
CA ARG A 491 25.89 22.09 22.30
C ARG A 491 27.11 22.76 21.69
N GLN A 492 28.19 22.00 21.52
CA GLN A 492 29.43 22.56 20.92
C GLN A 492 29.20 23.02 19.47
N ASN A 493 28.32 22.39 18.76
CA ASN A 493 28.03 22.73 17.37
C ASN A 493 26.92 23.79 17.22
N ASN A 494 26.07 23.98 18.24
CA ASN A 494 24.89 24.82 18.18
C ASN A 494 24.78 25.70 19.44
N THR A 495 25.57 26.76 19.49
CA THR A 495 25.67 27.65 20.64
C THR A 495 24.57 28.72 20.70
N ASP A 496 23.97 29.07 19.55
CA ASP A 496 22.89 30.05 19.46
C ASP A 496 21.55 29.33 19.18
N LYS A 497 20.70 29.28 20.19
CA LYS A 497 19.38 28.65 20.11
C LYS A 497 18.41 29.32 19.12
N ASN A 498 18.57 30.62 18.87
CA ASN A 498 17.71 31.32 17.91
C ASN A 498 17.84 30.76 16.51
N LEU A 499 18.97 30.13 16.20
CA LEU A 499 19.22 29.51 14.90
C LEU A 499 18.48 28.16 14.74
N TYR A 500 18.02 27.54 15.83
CA TYR A 500 17.27 26.27 15.77
C TYR A 500 15.97 26.37 14.96
N HIS A 501 15.43 27.56 14.73
CA HIS A 501 14.27 27.74 13.88
C HIS A 501 14.56 27.62 12.36
N THR A 502 15.82 27.73 11.95
CA THR A 502 16.19 27.82 10.53
C THR A 502 17.34 26.93 10.10
N GLN A 503 18.18 26.54 11.05
CA GLN A 503 19.38 25.75 10.75
C GLN A 503 19.84 24.94 11.95
N PHE A 504 20.59 23.88 11.67
CA PHE A 504 21.18 23.01 12.67
C PHE A 504 22.50 22.42 12.16
N LYS A 505 23.51 22.42 13.01
CA LYS A 505 24.78 21.75 12.73
C LYS A 505 24.83 20.42 13.45
N HIS A 506 24.63 19.35 12.71
CA HIS A 506 24.62 17.98 13.26
C HIS A 506 26.02 17.57 13.74
N PRO A 507 26.15 16.78 14.83
CA PRO A 507 27.46 16.30 15.32
C PRO A 507 28.25 15.46 14.30
N ASN A 508 27.60 14.87 13.30
CA ASN A 508 28.27 14.17 12.19
C ASN A 508 28.95 15.11 11.17
N GLY A 509 28.81 16.44 11.34
CA GLY A 509 29.38 17.46 10.47
C GLY A 509 28.42 18.06 9.46
N ASN A 510 27.23 17.49 9.26
CA ASN A 510 26.24 18.06 8.35
C ASN A 510 25.70 19.38 8.88
N PHE A 511 25.72 20.41 8.03
CA PHE A 511 25.05 21.69 8.25
C PHE A 511 23.73 21.69 7.47
N ILE A 512 22.60 21.77 8.18
CA ILE A 512 21.26 21.59 7.63
C ILE A 512 20.50 22.91 7.78
N GLU A 513 20.02 23.46 6.68
CA GLU A 513 19.12 24.60 6.65
C GLU A 513 17.69 24.14 6.31
N TYR A 514 16.71 24.70 6.97
CA TYR A 514 15.31 24.36 6.78
C TYR A 514 14.40 25.57 6.92
N ASP A 515 13.16 25.41 6.47
CA ASP A 515 12.11 26.40 6.52
C ASP A 515 10.82 25.73 6.99
N LEU A 516 10.49 25.91 8.26
CA LEU A 516 9.31 25.32 8.88
C LEU A 516 8.00 25.96 8.42
N ASP A 517 8.08 27.11 7.71
CA ASP A 517 6.94 27.78 7.08
C ASP A 517 6.78 27.41 5.60
N SER A 518 7.52 26.40 5.14
CA SER A 518 7.45 25.93 3.75
C SER A 518 6.01 25.61 3.31
N PRO A 519 5.64 25.92 2.07
CA PRO A 519 4.37 25.49 1.50
C PRO A 519 4.18 23.97 1.59
N LYS A 520 2.95 23.53 1.69
CA LYS A 520 2.57 22.11 1.87
C LYS A 520 2.96 21.15 0.75
N ASP A 521 3.38 21.66 -0.39
CA ASP A 521 3.90 20.93 -1.54
C ASP A 521 5.43 21.00 -1.66
N THR A 522 6.10 21.45 -0.59
CA THR A 522 7.54 21.67 -0.55
C THR A 522 8.14 21.03 0.71
N TRP A 523 9.20 20.27 0.53
CA TRP A 523 9.94 19.68 1.65
C TRP A 523 10.59 20.75 2.54
N VAL A 524 10.57 20.59 3.86
CA VAL A 524 11.07 21.64 4.78
C VAL A 524 12.58 21.81 4.75
N ILE A 525 13.36 20.77 4.49
CA ILE A 525 14.81 20.86 4.36
C ILE A 525 15.19 21.61 3.09
N LYS A 526 15.95 22.70 3.22
CA LYS A 526 16.34 23.59 2.12
C LYS A 526 17.67 23.20 1.51
N SER A 527 18.66 23.04 2.38
CA SER A 527 20.03 22.73 1.95
C SER A 527 20.74 21.85 2.98
N VAL A 528 21.73 21.13 2.50
CA VAL A 528 22.67 20.37 3.33
C VAL A 528 24.08 20.73 2.88
N ASN A 529 24.92 21.16 3.82
CA ASN A 529 26.31 21.61 3.55
C ASN A 529 26.37 22.67 2.43
N ASN A 530 25.46 23.64 2.49
CA ASN A 530 25.26 24.71 1.50
C ASN A 530 24.87 24.22 0.08
N LYS A 531 24.49 22.95 -0.08
CA LYS A 531 23.98 22.42 -1.34
C LYS A 531 22.46 22.33 -1.27
N PRO A 532 21.72 22.98 -2.19
CA PRO A 532 20.27 22.87 -2.23
C PRO A 532 19.84 21.41 -2.39
N VAL A 533 18.78 21.01 -1.69
CA VAL A 533 18.11 19.73 -1.88
C VAL A 533 16.90 19.90 -2.79
N ASN A 534 16.54 18.88 -3.54
CA ASN A 534 15.29 18.89 -4.28
C ASN A 534 14.12 18.87 -3.30
N ARG A 535 13.36 19.96 -3.29
CA ARG A 535 12.24 20.21 -2.37
C ARG A 535 10.87 20.02 -3.01
N GLN A 536 10.83 19.91 -4.34
CA GLN A 536 9.59 19.84 -5.10
C GLN A 536 9.10 18.40 -5.12
N PHE A 537 8.01 18.12 -4.43
CA PHE A 537 7.47 16.77 -4.31
C PHE A 537 7.05 16.16 -5.64
N ASP A 538 6.57 16.96 -6.57
CA ASP A 538 6.14 16.55 -7.90
C ASP A 538 7.31 16.24 -8.85
N GLN A 539 8.52 16.58 -8.47
CA GLN A 539 9.74 16.36 -9.27
C GLN A 539 10.60 15.21 -8.72
N LEU A 540 10.18 14.56 -7.64
CA LEU A 540 10.96 13.47 -7.07
C LEU A 540 10.90 12.24 -7.99
N PRO A 541 12.06 11.65 -8.30
CA PRO A 541 12.13 10.36 -8.99
C PRO A 541 11.57 9.22 -8.11
N PHE A 542 11.48 8.01 -8.64
CA PHE A 542 11.09 6.86 -7.84
C PHE A 542 12.02 6.65 -6.65
N PHE A 543 13.31 6.78 -6.88
CA PHE A 543 14.32 6.68 -5.84
C PHE A 543 15.39 7.73 -6.05
N GLU A 544 15.69 8.48 -5.01
CA GLU A 544 16.81 9.41 -4.94
C GLU A 544 17.43 9.28 -3.55
N GLY A 545 18.69 8.94 -3.47
CA GLY A 545 19.38 8.82 -2.20
C GLY A 545 20.50 7.81 -2.21
N ASN A 546 20.93 7.44 -1.02
CA ASN A 546 21.99 6.46 -0.77
C ASN A 546 21.36 5.14 -0.34
N ILE A 547 21.31 4.15 -1.26
CA ILE A 547 20.66 2.84 -1.07
C ILE A 547 21.69 1.73 -1.20
#